data_6bce91ac6a14a57b21d164336903c502
#
_entry.id   6bce91ac6a14a57b21d164336903c502
#
_cell.length_a   1.000
_cell.length_b   1.000
_cell.length_c   1.000
_cell.angle_alpha   90.00
_cell.angle_beta   90.00
_cell.angle_gamma   90.00
#
_symmetry.space_group_name_H-M   'P 1'
#
loop_
_entity.id
_entity.type
_entity.pdbx_description
1 polymer ?
#
loop_
_entity_poly.entity_id
_entity_poly.type
_entity_poly.pdbx_seq_one_letter_code
_entity_poly.pdbx_strand_id
1 'polypeptide(L)'
;MKNLLALTALLAPIALIAPDVAEAQGVVTSADPRATEAGLEILNAGGSAADAAVAMMLALTVVEPQSSGIGGGGFMLHQTANGPLETIDGREKAPAAATPQRFVGADGKPLPFIQAFPGGKSVGVPGNIRLAALANKKWGKLRWKALFAPAIRLAEGGYKVTRPLAAASTNLAPLWGGGSTAVAGPEGGTSTGTGAAGGRFPDAAELYTRNGKPLVEGETVTNPALGKLLRKIAADGPDAFYTGQNAKALINAVTATRIAPSDMTAADLAAYQAKERPPVCGTYRGYKICGMAPPSSGATTVLQMLGMLERFDLARLGKDSPIAWHLIGEAMQLAYADRELYLGDTDFVDVPVAGLIDKGYIAQRSGLISETRALGTYEPGTPPGAKPRTYAPQQEVPGTTHFVAIDAEGDIATMTSTIEGPFGSQLIANGFALNNELTDFSLAPEKNGAPVANRVEGGKRPLSSMAPTIVYDASGAPIFTVGAAGGKTILMQVTKAIIAHLDWKLPAKEALGLGLIYFNKDGLVLEQGTSLPAMKPALEAMGHKVSVGRLGLKANAAEKTATGWIGAPDPRSVGTALRQ
;
A
#
# COMPACT_ATOMS: atom_id res chain seq x y z
N MET A 1 31.96 -88.07 17.74
CA MET A 1 31.98 -86.80 18.47
C MET A 1 31.99 -85.68 17.42
N LYS A 2 30.83 -85.04 17.18
CA LYS A 2 30.67 -84.03 16.16
C LYS A 2 30.50 -82.69 16.87
N ASN A 3 31.38 -81.73 16.60
CA ASN A 3 31.31 -80.40 17.11
C ASN A 3 30.32 -79.59 16.25
N LEU A 4 29.33 -79.03 16.88
CA LEU A 4 28.39 -78.06 16.27
C LEU A 4 28.90 -76.65 16.64
N LEU A 5 29.37 -75.89 15.66
CA LEU A 5 29.61 -74.46 15.80
C LEU A 5 28.29 -73.69 15.57
N ALA A 6 27.84 -72.97 16.59
CA ALA A 6 26.73 -72.04 16.51
C ALA A 6 27.28 -70.69 16.04
N LEU A 7 26.75 -70.19 14.88
CA LEU A 7 27.03 -68.87 14.33
C LEU A 7 25.97 -67.91 14.86
N THR A 8 26.32 -67.03 15.80
CA THR A 8 25.44 -65.94 16.28
C THR A 8 25.60 -64.74 15.34
N ALA A 9 24.58 -64.46 14.55
CA ALA A 9 24.52 -63.24 13.74
C ALA A 9 24.09 -62.05 14.63
N LEU A 10 24.97 -61.09 14.78
CA LEU A 10 24.68 -59.78 15.38
C LEU A 10 23.87 -58.95 14.34
N LEU A 11 22.59 -58.75 14.60
CA LEU A 11 21.75 -57.74 13.92
C LEU A 11 22.01 -56.40 14.60
N ALA A 12 22.75 -55.50 13.93
CA ALA A 12 22.86 -54.08 14.33
C ALA A 12 21.55 -53.37 13.94
N PRO A 13 20.95 -52.55 14.80
CA PRO A 13 19.79 -51.76 14.43
C PRO A 13 20.22 -50.67 13.45
N ILE A 14 19.67 -50.66 12.26
CA ILE A 14 19.74 -49.51 11.33
C ILE A 14 18.84 -48.43 11.93
N ALA A 15 19.45 -47.40 12.52
CA ALA A 15 18.75 -46.18 12.88
C ALA A 15 18.35 -45.49 11.56
N LEU A 16 17.06 -45.52 11.23
CA LEU A 16 16.47 -44.64 10.22
C LEU A 16 16.64 -43.20 10.76
N ILE A 17 17.62 -42.48 10.23
CA ILE A 17 17.69 -41.03 10.35
C ILE A 17 16.50 -40.52 9.52
N ALA A 18 15.40 -40.18 10.19
CA ALA A 18 14.36 -39.37 9.57
C ALA A 18 15.03 -38.06 9.12
N PRO A 19 14.80 -37.59 7.89
CA PRO A 19 15.28 -36.27 7.52
C PRO A 19 14.68 -35.26 8.52
N ASP A 20 15.53 -34.42 9.12
CA ASP A 20 15.07 -33.23 9.84
C ASP A 20 14.19 -32.45 8.89
N VAL A 21 12.88 -32.56 9.07
CA VAL A 21 11.93 -31.64 8.44
C VAL A 21 12.19 -30.33 9.13
N ALA A 22 12.95 -29.45 8.47
CA ALA A 22 13.14 -28.08 8.96
C ALA A 22 11.76 -27.55 9.33
N GLU A 23 11.54 -27.29 10.63
CA GLU A 23 10.28 -26.71 11.09
C GLU A 23 10.00 -25.48 10.24
N ALA A 24 8.78 -25.39 9.71
CA ALA A 24 8.36 -24.26 8.91
C ALA A 24 8.46 -23.01 9.80
N GLN A 25 9.41 -22.15 9.49
CA GLN A 25 9.64 -20.93 10.26
C GLN A 25 8.79 -19.81 9.70
N GLY A 26 8.14 -19.06 10.59
CA GLY A 26 7.44 -17.85 10.24
C GLY A 26 8.37 -16.77 9.68
N VAL A 27 7.84 -15.86 8.86
CA VAL A 27 8.59 -14.75 8.24
C VAL A 27 7.80 -13.47 8.37
N VAL A 28 8.47 -12.38 8.72
CA VAL A 28 7.93 -11.03 8.70
C VAL A 28 8.84 -10.09 7.91
N THR A 29 8.25 -9.17 7.14
CA THR A 29 8.98 -8.12 6.43
C THR A 29 8.18 -6.83 6.40
N SER A 30 8.83 -5.71 6.63
CA SER A 30 8.22 -4.38 6.59
C SER A 30 9.22 -3.30 6.19
N ALA A 31 8.74 -2.07 6.00
CA ALA A 31 9.55 -0.92 5.61
C ALA A 31 10.37 -0.32 6.78
N ASP A 32 10.16 -0.78 8.02
CA ASP A 32 10.90 -0.31 9.22
C ASP A 32 11.30 -1.51 10.09
N PRO A 33 12.58 -1.61 10.50
CA PRO A 33 13.08 -2.74 11.30
C PRO A 33 12.29 -2.99 12.57
N ARG A 34 11.86 -1.93 13.25
CA ARG A 34 11.15 -2.03 14.54
C ARG A 34 9.73 -2.58 14.38
N ALA A 35 9.11 -2.30 13.24
CA ALA A 35 7.83 -2.91 12.91
C ALA A 35 8.01 -4.40 12.55
N THR A 36 9.10 -4.74 11.86
CA THR A 36 9.45 -6.14 11.58
C THR A 36 9.72 -6.90 12.89
N GLU A 37 10.47 -6.29 13.84
CA GLU A 37 10.69 -6.84 15.17
C GLU A 37 9.38 -7.02 15.95
N ALA A 38 8.45 -6.07 15.87
CA ALA A 38 7.13 -6.18 16.49
C ALA A 38 6.34 -7.38 15.94
N GLY A 39 6.37 -7.59 14.63
CA GLY A 39 5.75 -8.76 13.99
C GLY A 39 6.38 -10.08 14.45
N LEU A 40 7.71 -10.14 14.48
CA LEU A 40 8.45 -11.32 14.95
C LEU A 40 8.15 -11.63 16.42
N GLU A 41 8.09 -10.61 17.29
CA GLU A 41 7.72 -10.79 18.70
C GLU A 41 6.35 -11.46 18.86
N ILE A 42 5.40 -11.06 18.04
CA ILE A 42 4.03 -11.63 18.06
C ILE A 42 4.04 -13.07 17.54
N LEU A 43 4.76 -13.38 16.47
CA LEU A 43 4.92 -14.77 16.01
C LEU A 43 5.56 -15.64 17.09
N ASN A 44 6.66 -15.18 17.70
CA ASN A 44 7.36 -15.88 18.78
C ASN A 44 6.48 -16.09 20.04
N ALA A 45 5.49 -15.24 20.25
CA ALA A 45 4.50 -15.41 21.31
C ALA A 45 3.36 -16.38 20.94
N GLY A 46 3.43 -17.05 19.79
CA GLY A 46 2.41 -17.98 19.29
C GLY A 46 1.25 -17.28 18.57
N GLY A 47 1.42 -16.03 18.13
CA GLY A 47 0.45 -15.30 17.32
C GLY A 47 0.37 -15.82 15.90
N SER A 48 -0.76 -15.58 15.25
CA SER A 48 -0.96 -15.87 13.83
C SER A 48 -0.29 -14.82 12.93
N ALA A 49 -0.21 -15.10 11.63
CA ALA A 49 0.21 -14.13 10.63
C ALA A 49 -0.63 -12.83 10.68
N ALA A 50 -1.94 -12.96 10.92
CA ALA A 50 -2.84 -11.80 11.08
C ALA A 50 -2.50 -10.98 12.34
N ASP A 51 -2.23 -11.64 13.48
CA ASP A 51 -1.81 -10.97 14.72
C ASP A 51 -0.49 -10.21 14.52
N ALA A 52 0.48 -10.83 13.86
CA ALA A 52 1.77 -10.20 13.54
C ALA A 52 1.58 -8.98 12.60
N ALA A 53 0.75 -9.10 11.57
CA ALA A 53 0.45 -7.98 10.67
C ALA A 53 -0.22 -6.81 11.42
N VAL A 54 -1.16 -7.09 12.34
CA VAL A 54 -1.78 -6.05 13.18
C VAL A 54 -0.73 -5.36 14.06
N ALA A 55 0.16 -6.10 14.71
CA ALA A 55 1.22 -5.53 15.54
C ALA A 55 2.20 -4.67 14.73
N MET A 56 2.54 -5.11 13.51
CA MET A 56 3.35 -4.32 12.58
C MET A 56 2.67 -3.00 12.20
N MET A 57 1.36 -3.03 11.87
CA MET A 57 0.57 -1.83 11.56
C MET A 57 0.57 -0.84 12.74
N LEU A 58 0.39 -1.34 13.96
CA LEU A 58 0.41 -0.53 15.18
C LEU A 58 1.81 0.07 15.43
N ALA A 59 2.87 -0.70 15.24
CA ALA A 59 4.25 -0.22 15.35
C ALA A 59 4.58 0.84 14.29
N LEU A 60 4.17 0.63 13.03
CA LEU A 60 4.34 1.60 11.94
C LEU A 60 3.63 2.93 12.19
N THR A 61 2.48 2.92 12.90
CA THR A 61 1.84 4.16 13.38
C THR A 61 2.81 5.04 14.20
N VAL A 62 3.71 4.41 14.95
CA VAL A 62 4.68 5.09 15.82
C VAL A 62 5.93 5.50 15.05
N VAL A 63 6.53 4.54 14.30
CA VAL A 63 7.89 4.69 13.76
C VAL A 63 7.92 5.17 12.32
N GLU A 64 6.81 5.09 11.59
CA GLU A 64 6.64 5.56 10.22
C GLU A 64 5.40 6.47 10.05
N PRO A 65 5.20 7.47 10.96
CA PRO A 65 3.99 8.29 11.01
C PRO A 65 3.78 9.14 9.76
N GLN A 66 4.80 9.31 8.93
CA GLN A 66 4.71 10.00 7.64
C GLN A 66 4.05 9.16 6.54
N SER A 67 3.86 7.86 6.74
CA SER A 67 3.40 6.96 5.67
C SER A 67 2.06 6.28 5.97
N SER A 68 1.83 5.88 7.23
CA SER A 68 0.65 5.09 7.59
C SER A 68 0.34 5.19 9.09
N GLY A 69 -0.78 4.64 9.52
CA GLY A 69 -1.12 4.55 10.93
C GLY A 69 -2.60 4.37 11.23
N ILE A 70 -2.92 4.40 12.52
CA ILE A 70 -4.30 4.24 13.00
C ILE A 70 -5.24 5.36 12.57
N GLY A 71 -4.70 6.52 12.17
CA GLY A 71 -5.46 7.65 11.63
C GLY A 71 -5.84 7.51 10.17
N GLY A 72 -5.56 6.39 9.55
CA GLY A 72 -5.82 6.07 8.15
C GLY A 72 -6.53 4.74 7.93
N GLY A 73 -6.32 4.16 6.74
CA GLY A 73 -6.93 2.90 6.33
C GLY A 73 -5.99 1.97 5.60
N GLY A 74 -6.53 0.88 5.10
CA GLY A 74 -5.73 -0.13 4.41
C GLY A 74 -6.54 -1.30 3.89
N PHE A 75 -5.82 -2.20 3.24
CA PHE A 75 -6.34 -3.48 2.75
C PHE A 75 -5.46 -4.64 3.22
N MET A 76 -6.10 -5.70 3.69
CA MET A 76 -5.42 -6.93 4.10
C MET A 76 -5.95 -8.10 3.27
N LEU A 77 -5.04 -8.93 2.78
CA LEU A 77 -5.31 -10.26 2.28
C LEU A 77 -4.83 -11.26 3.33
N HIS A 78 -5.63 -12.27 3.60
CA HIS A 78 -5.28 -13.40 4.45
C HIS A 78 -5.49 -14.70 3.68
N GLN A 79 -4.40 -15.44 3.48
CA GLN A 79 -4.42 -16.78 2.91
C GLN A 79 -4.20 -17.79 4.03
N THR A 80 -5.20 -18.56 4.37
CA THR A 80 -5.03 -19.72 5.25
C THR A 80 -4.25 -20.80 4.51
N ALA A 81 -3.27 -21.43 5.13
CA ALA A 81 -2.29 -22.32 4.50
C ALA A 81 -2.89 -23.35 3.53
N ASN A 82 -3.97 -24.00 3.89
CA ASN A 82 -4.70 -24.96 3.05
C ASN A 82 -6.18 -24.59 2.90
N GLY A 83 -6.49 -23.31 3.03
CA GLY A 83 -7.85 -22.79 3.05
C GLY A 83 -8.09 -21.67 2.03
N PRO A 84 -9.14 -20.90 2.22
CA PRO A 84 -9.50 -19.83 1.30
C PRO A 84 -8.59 -18.62 1.43
N LEU A 85 -8.50 -17.82 0.35
CA LEU A 85 -8.05 -16.46 0.37
C LEU A 85 -9.24 -15.56 0.74
N GLU A 86 -9.08 -14.75 1.78
CA GLU A 86 -10.05 -13.78 2.25
C GLU A 86 -9.45 -12.38 2.28
N THR A 87 -10.26 -11.34 2.19
CA THR A 87 -9.78 -9.96 2.18
C THR A 87 -10.60 -9.06 3.09
N ILE A 88 -9.96 -8.07 3.70
CA ILE A 88 -10.61 -7.03 4.50
C ILE A 88 -10.29 -5.66 3.90
N ASP A 89 -11.37 -4.90 3.65
CA ASP A 89 -11.36 -3.50 3.25
C ASP A 89 -11.55 -2.62 4.49
N GLY A 90 -10.46 -1.99 4.92
CA GLY A 90 -10.43 -0.96 5.93
C GLY A 90 -10.16 0.44 5.35
N ARG A 91 -10.49 0.67 4.06
CA ARG A 91 -10.35 1.97 3.40
C ARG A 91 -11.17 3.03 4.11
N GLU A 92 -10.68 4.24 4.16
CA GLU A 92 -11.36 5.39 4.72
C GLU A 92 -12.68 5.66 4.01
N LYS A 93 -13.61 6.31 4.72
CA LYS A 93 -14.90 6.72 4.15
C LYS A 93 -15.07 8.23 4.23
N ALA A 94 -15.69 8.80 3.21
CA ALA A 94 -16.16 10.17 3.29
C ALA A 94 -17.21 10.31 4.42
N PRO A 95 -17.22 11.40 5.20
CA PRO A 95 -18.30 11.71 6.13
C PRO A 95 -19.67 11.68 5.43
N ALA A 96 -20.74 11.34 6.14
CA ALA A 96 -22.08 11.24 5.58
C ALA A 96 -22.56 12.54 4.92
N ALA A 97 -22.13 13.69 5.43
CA ALA A 97 -22.45 15.01 4.89
C ALA A 97 -21.62 15.42 3.64
N ALA A 98 -20.60 14.60 3.26
CA ALA A 98 -19.75 14.95 2.13
C ALA A 98 -20.51 14.96 0.80
N THR A 99 -20.31 16.00 0.02
CA THR A 99 -20.95 16.20 -1.29
C THR A 99 -19.93 16.15 -2.43
N PRO A 100 -20.35 15.96 -3.67
CA PRO A 100 -19.46 16.01 -4.83
C PRO A 100 -18.66 17.32 -4.94
N GLN A 101 -19.18 18.44 -4.43
CA GLN A 101 -18.56 19.76 -4.47
C GLN A 101 -17.49 19.97 -3.38
N ARG A 102 -17.16 18.96 -2.58
CA ARG A 102 -16.24 19.06 -1.44
C ARG A 102 -14.91 19.77 -1.76
N PHE A 103 -14.37 19.53 -2.94
CA PHE A 103 -13.10 20.09 -3.42
C PHE A 103 -13.27 21.05 -4.60
N VAL A 104 -14.44 21.64 -4.74
CA VAL A 104 -14.68 22.69 -5.75
C VAL A 104 -14.56 24.06 -5.07
N GLY A 105 -13.78 24.95 -5.68
CA GLY A 105 -13.58 26.32 -5.22
C GLY A 105 -14.79 27.22 -5.48
N ALA A 106 -14.75 28.44 -4.94
CA ALA A 106 -15.80 29.43 -5.13
C ALA A 106 -15.98 29.87 -6.62
N ASP A 107 -14.96 29.65 -7.43
CA ASP A 107 -14.96 29.89 -8.88
C ASP A 107 -15.58 28.72 -9.69
N GLY A 108 -16.09 27.69 -9.02
CA GLY A 108 -16.66 26.50 -9.63
C GLY A 108 -15.62 25.52 -10.19
N LYS A 109 -14.33 25.74 -9.96
CA LYS A 109 -13.24 24.86 -10.44
C LYS A 109 -12.74 23.95 -9.34
N PRO A 110 -12.19 22.77 -9.68
CA PRO A 110 -11.50 21.92 -8.72
C PRO A 110 -10.34 22.67 -8.07
N LEU A 111 -10.20 22.51 -6.74
CA LEU A 111 -9.05 23.06 -6.02
C LEU A 111 -7.75 22.42 -6.52
N PRO A 112 -6.65 23.18 -6.61
CA PRO A 112 -5.33 22.59 -6.74
C PRO A 112 -5.05 21.63 -5.59
N PHE A 113 -4.35 20.52 -5.82
CA PHE A 113 -4.06 19.50 -4.81
C PHE A 113 -3.46 20.09 -3.52
N ILE A 114 -2.51 21.03 -3.68
CA ILE A 114 -1.84 21.71 -2.56
C ILE A 114 -2.80 22.49 -1.64
N GLN A 115 -3.98 22.84 -2.12
CA GLN A 115 -5.05 23.49 -1.33
C GLN A 115 -6.08 22.49 -0.82
N ALA A 116 -6.21 21.32 -1.47
CA ALA A 116 -7.18 20.29 -1.13
C ALA A 116 -6.70 19.38 0.00
N PHE A 117 -5.37 19.03 0.04
CA PHE A 117 -4.87 18.02 0.96
C PHE A 117 -4.76 18.45 2.42
N PRO A 118 -4.38 19.72 2.78
CA PRO A 118 -4.22 20.09 4.19
C PRO A 118 -5.55 20.44 4.84
N GLY A 119 -5.70 20.01 6.08
CA GLY A 119 -6.86 20.39 6.90
C GLY A 119 -8.01 19.39 6.93
N GLY A 120 -9.11 19.79 7.54
CA GLY A 120 -10.21 18.89 7.91
C GLY A 120 -10.97 18.26 6.74
N LYS A 121 -11.17 18.98 5.63
CA LYS A 121 -11.94 18.49 4.47
C LYS A 121 -11.33 17.25 3.80
N SER A 122 -10.02 17.09 3.88
CA SER A 122 -9.33 15.95 3.27
C SER A 122 -9.40 14.66 4.11
N VAL A 123 -9.77 14.76 5.40
CA VAL A 123 -9.80 13.63 6.32
C VAL A 123 -10.99 12.73 6.05
N GLY A 124 -10.72 11.47 5.74
CA GLY A 124 -11.69 10.39 5.74
C GLY A 124 -11.81 9.73 7.10
N VAL A 125 -12.95 9.10 7.38
CA VAL A 125 -13.17 8.31 8.59
C VAL A 125 -12.18 7.16 8.63
N PRO A 126 -11.28 7.06 9.62
CA PRO A 126 -10.21 6.06 9.64
C PRO A 126 -10.73 4.62 9.77
N GLY A 127 -10.07 3.67 9.11
CA GLY A 127 -10.51 2.29 9.05
C GLY A 127 -9.58 1.25 9.66
N ASN A 128 -8.30 1.57 9.87
CA ASN A 128 -7.28 0.58 10.27
C ASN A 128 -7.58 -0.15 11.59
N ILE A 129 -8.15 0.51 12.60
CA ILE A 129 -8.49 -0.14 13.88
C ILE A 129 -9.65 -1.13 13.70
N ARG A 130 -10.67 -0.83 12.87
CA ARG A 130 -11.75 -1.78 12.56
C ARG A 130 -11.25 -2.95 11.71
N LEU A 131 -10.36 -2.68 10.74
CA LEU A 131 -9.70 -3.74 9.97
C LEU A 131 -8.93 -4.68 10.91
N ALA A 132 -8.07 -4.13 11.78
CA ALA A 132 -7.29 -4.91 12.74
C ALA A 132 -8.17 -5.75 13.69
N ALA A 133 -9.26 -5.16 14.17
CA ALA A 133 -10.19 -5.88 15.05
C ALA A 133 -10.91 -7.03 14.33
N LEU A 134 -11.31 -6.81 13.07
CA LEU A 134 -11.93 -7.87 12.27
C LEU A 134 -10.92 -8.98 11.96
N ALA A 135 -9.67 -8.64 11.60
CA ALA A 135 -8.61 -9.60 11.34
C ALA A 135 -8.28 -10.45 12.58
N ASN A 136 -8.07 -9.82 13.75
CA ASN A 136 -7.82 -10.54 15.00
C ASN A 136 -9.01 -11.42 15.42
N LYS A 137 -10.26 -10.96 15.22
CA LYS A 137 -11.46 -11.76 15.49
C LYS A 137 -11.54 -13.01 14.60
N LYS A 138 -11.16 -12.90 13.31
CA LYS A 138 -11.29 -14.00 12.33
C LYS A 138 -10.12 -14.97 12.41
N TRP A 139 -8.90 -14.48 12.51
CA TRP A 139 -7.67 -15.24 12.29
C TRP A 139 -6.66 -15.12 13.42
N GLY A 140 -6.96 -14.31 14.46
CA GLY A 140 -6.05 -14.12 15.59
C GLY A 140 -6.00 -15.33 16.51
N LYS A 141 -4.81 -15.63 17.02
CA LYS A 141 -4.52 -16.61 18.06
C LYS A 141 -4.29 -15.95 19.42
N LEU A 142 -3.80 -14.71 19.41
CA LEU A 142 -3.53 -13.93 20.62
C LEU A 142 -4.71 -13.01 20.97
N ARG A 143 -4.80 -12.69 22.26
CA ARG A 143 -5.78 -11.71 22.73
C ARG A 143 -5.44 -10.33 22.17
N TRP A 144 -6.45 -9.57 21.75
CA TRP A 144 -6.36 -8.21 21.22
C TRP A 144 -5.31 -7.33 21.92
N LYS A 145 -5.35 -7.30 23.26
CA LYS A 145 -4.45 -6.49 24.10
C LYS A 145 -2.96 -6.78 23.86
N ALA A 146 -2.61 -8.03 23.58
CA ALA A 146 -1.21 -8.42 23.40
C ALA A 146 -0.57 -7.76 22.18
N LEU A 147 -1.35 -7.52 21.12
CA LEU A 147 -0.86 -6.99 19.84
C LEU A 147 -0.33 -5.54 19.95
N PHE A 148 -0.72 -4.83 21.00
CA PHE A 148 -0.35 -3.42 21.20
C PHE A 148 0.96 -3.22 21.95
N ALA A 149 1.45 -4.24 22.64
CA ALA A 149 2.62 -4.11 23.53
C ALA A 149 3.87 -3.56 22.82
N PRO A 150 4.28 -4.02 21.62
CA PRO A 150 5.44 -3.47 20.94
C PRO A 150 5.27 -1.99 20.59
N ALA A 151 4.14 -1.59 20.03
CA ALA A 151 3.86 -0.21 19.64
C ALA A 151 3.82 0.74 20.86
N ILE A 152 3.24 0.29 21.97
CA ILE A 152 3.21 1.07 23.23
C ILE A 152 4.64 1.31 23.73
N ARG A 153 5.50 0.29 23.74
CA ARG A 153 6.91 0.44 24.14
C ARG A 153 7.66 1.42 23.26
N LEU A 154 7.45 1.37 21.94
CA LEU A 154 8.05 2.31 20.99
C LEU A 154 7.57 3.74 21.22
N ALA A 155 6.28 3.94 21.46
CA ALA A 155 5.71 5.27 21.66
C ALA A 155 6.18 5.91 22.97
N GLU A 156 6.25 5.14 24.07
CA GLU A 156 6.60 5.66 25.40
C GLU A 156 8.10 5.65 25.67
N GLY A 157 8.81 4.57 25.26
CA GLY A 157 10.27 4.42 25.45
C GLY A 157 11.08 5.19 24.41
N GLY A 158 10.47 5.55 23.31
CA GLY A 158 11.11 6.28 22.24
C GLY A 158 11.74 5.39 21.17
N TYR A 159 11.99 6.02 20.03
CA TYR A 159 12.61 5.38 18.86
C TYR A 159 13.55 6.35 18.14
N LYS A 160 14.49 5.81 17.37
CA LYS A 160 15.41 6.62 16.56
C LYS A 160 14.73 7.07 15.26
N VAL A 161 14.84 8.36 14.96
CA VAL A 161 14.38 8.94 13.69
C VAL A 161 15.13 8.30 12.53
N THR A 162 14.40 7.80 11.54
CA THR A 162 14.97 7.25 10.31
C THR A 162 15.22 8.34 9.28
N ARG A 163 16.09 8.06 8.30
CA ARG A 163 16.29 8.97 7.17
C ARG A 163 15.00 9.37 6.44
N PRO A 164 14.05 8.45 6.12
CA PRO A 164 12.77 8.83 5.51
C PRO A 164 11.93 9.76 6.38
N LEU A 165 11.86 9.53 7.70
CA LEU A 165 11.13 10.39 8.62
C LEU A 165 11.77 11.77 8.73
N ALA A 166 13.11 11.86 8.82
CA ALA A 166 13.86 13.13 8.83
C ALA A 166 13.63 13.93 7.53
N ALA A 167 13.68 13.25 6.38
CA ALA A 167 13.41 13.88 5.08
C ALA A 167 11.97 14.40 4.98
N ALA A 168 10.98 13.63 5.43
CA ALA A 168 9.59 14.07 5.45
C ALA A 168 9.37 15.27 6.38
N SER A 169 9.98 15.25 7.58
CA SER A 169 9.97 16.40 8.50
C SER A 169 10.58 17.64 7.85
N THR A 170 11.75 17.50 7.20
CA THR A 170 12.43 18.61 6.51
C THR A 170 11.55 19.23 5.41
N ASN A 171 10.88 18.39 4.62
CA ASN A 171 10.05 18.86 3.50
C ASN A 171 8.78 19.57 3.98
N LEU A 172 8.22 19.19 5.13
CA LEU A 172 6.93 19.70 5.61
C LEU A 172 7.03 20.68 6.79
N ALA A 173 8.16 20.77 7.49
CA ALA A 173 8.35 21.75 8.55
C ALA A 173 8.01 23.19 8.11
N PRO A 174 8.33 23.64 6.88
CA PRO A 174 7.90 24.93 6.39
C PRO A 174 6.37 25.12 6.37
N LEU A 175 5.59 24.09 6.09
CA LEU A 175 4.12 24.16 6.11
C LEU A 175 3.56 24.33 7.54
N TRP A 176 4.25 23.77 8.53
CA TRP A 176 3.83 23.81 9.94
C TRP A 176 4.21 25.13 10.64
N GLY A 177 5.36 25.70 10.28
CA GLY A 177 5.82 27.00 10.81
C GLY A 177 5.18 28.21 10.12
N GLY A 178 5.21 29.38 10.73
CA GLY A 178 4.62 30.62 10.21
C GLY A 178 5.45 31.37 9.15
N GLY A 179 6.40 30.73 8.47
CA GLY A 179 7.25 31.35 7.44
C GLY A 179 6.68 31.26 6.03
N SER A 180 7.19 32.14 5.12
CA SER A 180 6.92 32.01 3.67
C SER A 180 7.55 30.72 3.15
N THR A 181 6.77 29.84 2.53
CA THR A 181 7.22 28.49 2.19
C THR A 181 6.94 28.13 0.75
N ALA A 182 7.96 27.59 0.10
CA ALA A 182 7.81 26.80 -1.10
C ALA A 182 7.69 25.33 -0.69
N VAL A 183 6.50 24.73 -0.83
CA VAL A 183 6.31 23.30 -0.67
C VAL A 183 6.43 22.67 -2.05
N ALA A 184 7.36 21.72 -2.20
CA ALA A 184 7.46 20.93 -3.44
C ALA A 184 6.21 20.06 -3.59
N GLY A 185 5.43 20.31 -4.62
CA GLY A 185 4.33 19.44 -5.01
C GLY A 185 4.84 18.11 -5.56
N PRO A 186 4.00 17.05 -5.62
CA PRO A 186 4.38 15.73 -6.12
C PRO A 186 4.88 15.73 -7.58
N GLU A 187 4.64 16.81 -8.31
CA GLU A 187 5.05 16.99 -9.71
C GLU A 187 6.24 17.96 -9.88
N GLY A 188 6.99 18.30 -8.80
CA GLY A 188 8.17 19.17 -8.86
C GLY A 188 7.86 20.68 -8.91
N GLY A 189 6.57 21.08 -8.82
CA GLY A 189 6.17 22.49 -8.73
C GLY A 189 6.34 23.05 -7.30
N THR A 190 6.89 24.24 -7.15
CA THR A 190 6.95 24.97 -5.88
C THR A 190 5.76 25.92 -5.74
N SER A 191 4.97 25.75 -4.66
CA SER A 191 3.91 26.71 -4.30
C SER A 191 4.36 27.54 -3.11
N THR A 192 4.34 28.88 -3.24
CA THR A 192 4.65 29.81 -2.14
C THR A 192 3.35 30.22 -1.45
N GLY A 193 3.19 29.84 -0.18
CA GLY A 193 2.10 30.32 0.68
C GLY A 193 2.64 31.27 1.75
N THR A 194 2.01 32.42 1.93
CA THR A 194 2.30 33.32 3.08
C THR A 194 1.57 32.80 4.31
N GLY A 195 2.32 32.27 5.30
CA GLY A 195 1.78 31.81 6.56
C GLY A 195 1.40 32.95 7.50
N ALA A 196 0.31 32.81 8.24
CA ALA A 196 -0.02 33.68 9.35
C ALA A 196 0.95 33.48 10.53
N ALA A 197 1.24 34.52 11.28
CA ALA A 197 2.03 34.42 12.51
C ALA A 197 1.31 33.46 13.49
N GLY A 198 2.00 32.37 13.89
CA GLY A 198 1.44 31.38 14.83
C GLY A 198 1.40 29.93 14.33
N GLY A 199 1.95 29.64 13.13
CA GLY A 199 1.97 28.28 12.56
C GLY A 199 0.60 27.80 12.04
N ARG A 200 0.60 27.08 10.91
CA ARG A 200 -0.63 26.55 10.31
C ARG A 200 -1.08 25.25 10.98
N PHE A 201 -0.15 24.45 11.47
CA PHE A 201 -0.38 23.13 12.09
C PHE A 201 0.52 22.96 13.32
N PRO A 202 0.17 23.60 14.47
CA PRO A 202 1.03 23.64 15.66
C PRO A 202 1.29 22.25 16.25
N ASP A 203 0.29 21.37 16.26
CA ASP A 203 0.42 20.03 16.85
C ASP A 203 1.36 19.14 16.02
N ALA A 204 1.34 19.28 14.68
CA ALA A 204 2.31 18.60 13.80
C ALA A 204 3.72 19.17 13.99
N ALA A 205 3.85 20.49 14.13
CA ALA A 205 5.13 21.14 14.41
C ALA A 205 5.70 20.66 15.75
N GLU A 206 4.89 20.57 16.81
CA GLU A 206 5.31 20.09 18.12
C GLU A 206 5.81 18.63 18.05
N LEU A 207 5.08 17.77 17.35
CA LEU A 207 5.37 16.33 17.30
C LEU A 207 6.55 15.99 16.38
N TYR A 208 6.68 16.69 15.25
CA TYR A 208 7.61 16.33 14.17
C TYR A 208 8.74 17.37 13.94
N THR A 209 8.92 18.31 14.87
CA THR A 209 10.10 19.20 14.91
C THR A 209 10.69 19.24 16.32
N ARG A 210 11.90 19.80 16.43
CA ARG A 210 12.54 20.13 17.72
C ARG A 210 12.93 21.61 17.73
N ASN A 211 12.33 22.39 18.62
CA ASN A 211 12.55 23.83 18.69
C ASN A 211 12.33 24.52 17.34
N GLY A 212 11.29 24.11 16.59
CA GLY A 212 10.96 24.63 15.27
C GLY A 212 11.88 24.18 14.13
N LYS A 213 12.84 23.28 14.39
CA LYS A 213 13.71 22.68 13.37
C LYS A 213 13.24 21.27 13.02
N PRO A 214 13.39 20.83 11.75
CA PRO A 214 13.09 19.46 11.35
C PRO A 214 13.81 18.42 12.21
N LEU A 215 13.20 17.25 12.37
CA LEU A 215 13.83 16.10 13.02
C LEU A 215 15.08 15.67 12.24
N VAL A 216 16.12 15.24 12.97
CA VAL A 216 17.39 14.76 12.39
C VAL A 216 17.48 13.25 12.56
N GLU A 217 18.03 12.56 11.54
CA GLU A 217 18.28 11.13 11.59
C GLU A 217 19.09 10.74 12.82
N GLY A 218 18.69 9.68 13.52
CA GLY A 218 19.34 9.19 14.74
C GLY A 218 18.88 9.87 16.04
N GLU A 219 18.15 10.99 15.99
CA GLU A 219 17.51 11.55 17.20
C GLU A 219 16.56 10.55 17.83
N THR A 220 16.38 10.64 19.15
CA THR A 220 15.34 9.87 19.85
C THR A 220 14.10 10.72 20.00
N VAL A 221 12.97 10.19 19.58
CA VAL A 221 11.64 10.80 19.78
C VAL A 221 10.74 9.87 20.57
N THR A 222 9.87 10.45 21.38
CA THR A 222 8.81 9.75 22.12
C THR A 222 7.46 10.32 21.75
N ASN A 223 6.41 9.53 21.94
CA ASN A 223 5.04 9.98 21.71
C ASN A 223 4.11 9.43 22.82
N PRO A 224 4.21 9.97 24.06
CA PRO A 224 3.42 9.49 25.19
C PRO A 224 1.90 9.61 24.99
N ALA A 225 1.46 10.62 24.21
CA ALA A 225 0.04 10.79 23.91
C ALA A 225 -0.52 9.61 23.11
N LEU A 226 0.22 9.19 22.08
CA LEU A 226 -0.10 7.99 21.29
C LEU A 226 0.01 6.72 22.14
N GLY A 227 1.03 6.59 22.98
CA GLY A 227 1.19 5.46 23.91
C GLY A 227 -0.02 5.30 24.82
N LYS A 228 -0.49 6.41 25.42
CA LYS A 228 -1.71 6.44 26.26
C LYS A 228 -2.96 5.99 25.49
N LEU A 229 -3.13 6.46 24.24
CA LEU A 229 -4.25 6.05 23.40
C LEU A 229 -4.17 4.56 23.06
N LEU A 230 -3.01 4.06 22.65
CA LEU A 230 -2.81 2.63 22.33
C LEU A 230 -3.12 1.74 23.54
N ARG A 231 -2.71 2.13 24.76
CA ARG A 231 -3.07 1.41 25.99
C ARG A 231 -4.60 1.37 26.20
N LYS A 232 -5.29 2.47 25.92
CA LYS A 232 -6.74 2.54 26.06
C LYS A 232 -7.43 1.63 25.04
N ILE A 233 -7.02 1.67 23.77
CA ILE A 233 -7.58 0.80 22.73
C ILE A 233 -7.29 -0.69 23.03
N ALA A 234 -6.10 -0.99 23.54
CA ALA A 234 -5.72 -2.34 23.96
C ALA A 234 -6.58 -2.87 25.12
N ALA A 235 -6.95 -2.00 26.08
CA ALA A 235 -7.72 -2.38 27.25
C ALA A 235 -9.23 -2.47 26.99
N ASP A 236 -9.77 -1.48 26.27
CA ASP A 236 -11.21 -1.26 26.13
C ASP A 236 -11.77 -1.76 24.78
N GLY A 237 -10.88 -2.26 23.90
CA GLY A 237 -11.24 -2.73 22.57
C GLY A 237 -11.31 -1.63 21.51
N PRO A 238 -11.66 -2.00 20.25
CA PRO A 238 -11.63 -1.09 19.11
C PRO A 238 -12.58 0.10 19.24
N ASP A 239 -13.68 -0.02 19.99
CA ASP A 239 -14.64 1.05 20.18
C ASP A 239 -14.03 2.28 20.89
N ALA A 240 -12.99 2.08 21.70
CA ALA A 240 -12.25 3.17 22.33
C ALA A 240 -11.60 4.14 21.32
N PHE A 241 -11.36 3.70 20.08
CA PHE A 241 -10.91 4.57 19.00
C PHE A 241 -12.05 5.40 18.40
N TYR A 242 -13.22 4.78 18.16
CA TYR A 242 -14.33 5.36 17.41
C TYR A 242 -15.37 6.09 18.28
N THR A 243 -15.26 5.99 19.60
CA THR A 243 -16.21 6.60 20.55
C THR A 243 -15.48 7.32 21.69
N GLY A 244 -16.22 7.97 22.57
CA GLY A 244 -15.71 8.58 23.80
C GLY A 244 -14.70 9.70 23.56
N GLN A 245 -13.63 9.73 24.36
CA GLN A 245 -12.64 10.81 24.38
C GLN A 245 -11.84 10.92 23.09
N ASN A 246 -11.45 9.78 22.48
CA ASN A 246 -10.67 9.81 21.24
C ASN A 246 -11.50 10.35 20.08
N ALA A 247 -12.75 9.89 19.94
CA ALA A 247 -13.65 10.43 18.91
C ALA A 247 -13.86 11.93 19.06
N LYS A 248 -14.04 12.43 20.29
CA LYS A 248 -14.15 13.86 20.55
C LYS A 248 -12.89 14.62 20.12
N ALA A 249 -11.71 14.11 20.45
CA ALA A 249 -10.44 14.74 20.06
C ALA A 249 -10.26 14.76 18.54
N LEU A 250 -10.56 13.64 17.85
CA LEU A 250 -10.48 13.55 16.38
C LEU A 250 -11.47 14.53 15.72
N ILE A 251 -12.73 14.52 16.12
CA ILE A 251 -13.74 15.45 15.58
C ILE A 251 -13.32 16.90 15.82
N ASN A 252 -12.85 17.23 17.03
CA ASN A 252 -12.36 18.59 17.31
C ASN A 252 -11.20 18.97 16.39
N ALA A 253 -10.22 18.07 16.16
CA ALA A 253 -9.09 18.34 15.28
C ALA A 253 -9.52 18.66 13.85
N VAL A 254 -10.52 17.96 13.31
CA VAL A 254 -10.97 18.14 11.92
C VAL A 254 -12.00 19.26 11.74
N THR A 255 -12.78 19.60 12.77
CA THR A 255 -13.86 20.60 12.67
C THR A 255 -13.46 21.98 13.20
N ALA A 256 -12.59 22.05 14.23
CA ALA A 256 -12.14 23.31 14.82
C ALA A 256 -10.89 23.89 14.11
N THR A 257 -10.29 23.19 13.19
CA THR A 257 -9.15 23.69 12.41
C THR A 257 -9.54 24.91 11.56
N ARG A 258 -8.63 25.89 11.45
CA ARG A 258 -8.81 27.04 10.57
C ARG A 258 -8.57 26.72 9.09
N ILE A 259 -8.01 25.53 8.80
CA ILE A 259 -7.65 25.11 7.45
C ILE A 259 -8.69 24.10 6.97
N ALA A 260 -9.55 24.53 6.06
CA ALA A 260 -10.57 23.69 5.44
C ALA A 260 -11.30 22.77 6.45
N PRO A 261 -12.08 23.30 7.42
CA PRO A 261 -12.73 22.49 8.44
C PRO A 261 -13.66 21.45 7.83
N SER A 262 -13.72 20.27 8.46
CA SER A 262 -14.56 19.14 8.04
C SER A 262 -16.00 19.28 8.56
N ASP A 263 -16.90 18.57 7.91
CA ASP A 263 -18.28 18.29 8.30
C ASP A 263 -18.44 16.92 8.99
N MET A 264 -17.32 16.24 9.32
CA MET A 264 -17.31 14.94 9.98
C MET A 264 -17.91 15.03 11.39
N THR A 265 -18.70 14.03 11.76
CA THR A 265 -19.38 13.94 13.04
C THR A 265 -18.92 12.71 13.84
N ALA A 266 -19.23 12.69 15.14
CA ALA A 266 -19.00 11.50 15.97
C ALA A 266 -19.82 10.29 15.51
N ALA A 267 -20.96 10.52 14.86
CA ALA A 267 -21.78 9.45 14.27
C ALA A 267 -21.08 8.77 13.09
N ASP A 268 -20.34 9.53 12.27
CA ASP A 268 -19.55 8.97 11.16
C ASP A 268 -18.48 8.00 11.68
N LEU A 269 -17.78 8.38 12.77
CA LEU A 269 -16.80 7.52 13.42
C LEU A 269 -17.46 6.26 14.00
N ALA A 270 -18.51 6.41 14.80
CA ALA A 270 -19.18 5.29 15.46
C ALA A 270 -19.79 4.29 14.47
N ALA A 271 -20.25 4.77 13.31
CA ALA A 271 -20.87 3.95 12.27
C ALA A 271 -19.85 3.24 11.36
N TYR A 272 -18.55 3.55 11.45
CA TYR A 272 -17.56 2.95 10.56
C TYR A 272 -17.41 1.43 10.82
N GLN A 273 -17.44 0.66 9.73
CA GLN A 273 -17.18 -0.78 9.73
C GLN A 273 -16.20 -1.12 8.60
N ALA A 274 -15.22 -1.97 8.91
CA ALA A 274 -14.43 -2.65 7.88
C ALA A 274 -15.32 -3.66 7.13
N LYS A 275 -15.00 -3.95 5.87
CA LYS A 275 -15.77 -4.87 5.03
C LYS A 275 -14.93 -6.04 4.56
N GLU A 276 -15.52 -7.22 4.52
CA GLU A 276 -15.00 -8.32 3.72
C GLU A 276 -15.40 -8.12 2.26
N ARG A 277 -14.47 -8.37 1.34
CA ARG A 277 -14.73 -8.33 -0.09
C ARG A 277 -14.18 -9.59 -0.74
N PRO A 278 -14.83 -10.17 -1.76
CA PRO A 278 -14.24 -11.28 -2.50
C PRO A 278 -12.95 -10.81 -3.22
N PRO A 279 -11.85 -11.59 -3.19
CA PRO A 279 -10.65 -11.23 -3.93
C PRO A 279 -10.92 -11.25 -5.44
N VAL A 280 -10.18 -10.41 -6.18
CA VAL A 280 -10.14 -10.47 -7.65
C VAL A 280 -8.94 -11.31 -8.05
N CYS A 281 -9.20 -12.36 -8.84
CA CYS A 281 -8.18 -13.30 -9.30
C CYS A 281 -8.19 -13.43 -10.81
N GLY A 282 -7.01 -13.68 -11.39
CA GLY A 282 -6.80 -14.00 -12.79
C GLY A 282 -5.59 -14.90 -12.97
N THR A 283 -5.14 -15.08 -14.21
CA THR A 283 -3.97 -15.92 -14.53
C THR A 283 -2.95 -15.16 -15.36
N TYR A 284 -1.68 -15.50 -15.16
CA TYR A 284 -0.55 -15.04 -15.96
C TYR A 284 0.50 -16.16 -16.04
N ARG A 285 0.92 -16.56 -17.25
CA ARG A 285 1.90 -17.65 -17.46
C ARG A 285 1.52 -18.97 -16.77
N GLY A 286 0.23 -19.24 -16.59
CA GLY A 286 -0.26 -20.43 -15.87
C GLY A 286 -0.28 -20.27 -14.34
N TYR A 287 0.24 -19.20 -13.78
CA TYR A 287 0.14 -18.87 -12.36
C TYR A 287 -1.18 -18.16 -12.07
N LYS A 288 -1.83 -18.48 -10.95
CA LYS A 288 -2.98 -17.74 -10.45
C LYS A 288 -2.48 -16.54 -9.64
N ILE A 289 -3.06 -15.37 -9.88
CA ILE A 289 -2.72 -14.12 -9.19
C ILE A 289 -3.99 -13.54 -8.60
N CYS A 290 -3.97 -13.24 -7.31
CA CYS A 290 -5.10 -12.69 -6.59
C CYS A 290 -4.71 -11.44 -5.80
N GLY A 291 -5.63 -10.48 -5.72
CA GLY A 291 -5.44 -9.27 -4.93
C GLY A 291 -6.76 -8.66 -4.50
N MET A 292 -6.71 -7.44 -3.95
CA MET A 292 -7.86 -6.73 -3.41
C MET A 292 -8.82 -6.25 -4.50
N ALA A 293 -10.13 -6.42 -4.24
CA ALA A 293 -11.19 -5.89 -5.07
C ALA A 293 -11.37 -4.35 -4.90
N PRO A 294 -12.09 -3.67 -5.82
CA PRO A 294 -12.46 -2.27 -5.61
C PRO A 294 -13.14 -2.03 -4.25
N PRO A 295 -12.84 -0.89 -3.58
CA PRO A 295 -12.26 0.34 -4.11
C PRO A 295 -10.74 0.31 -4.36
N SER A 296 -10.04 -0.82 -4.17
CA SER A 296 -8.69 -0.98 -4.71
C SER A 296 -8.74 -1.20 -6.22
N SER A 297 -7.92 -0.48 -6.96
CA SER A 297 -7.67 -0.76 -8.38
C SER A 297 -6.62 -1.86 -8.58
N GLY A 298 -5.97 -2.29 -7.49
CA GLY A 298 -4.78 -3.12 -7.49
C GLY A 298 -4.90 -4.36 -8.36
N ALA A 299 -5.71 -5.32 -7.94
CA ALA A 299 -5.82 -6.59 -8.66
C ALA A 299 -6.27 -6.42 -10.11
N THR A 300 -7.31 -5.60 -10.35
CA THR A 300 -7.87 -5.41 -11.70
C THR A 300 -6.83 -4.84 -12.66
N THR A 301 -6.12 -3.78 -12.26
CA THR A 301 -5.14 -3.11 -13.12
C THR A 301 -3.88 -3.95 -13.32
N VAL A 302 -3.39 -4.61 -12.27
CA VAL A 302 -2.24 -5.54 -12.36
C VAL A 302 -2.55 -6.70 -13.31
N LEU A 303 -3.72 -7.32 -13.19
CA LEU A 303 -4.15 -8.41 -14.07
C LEU A 303 -4.33 -7.96 -15.53
N GLN A 304 -4.82 -6.72 -15.77
CA GLN A 304 -4.89 -6.17 -17.12
C GLN A 304 -3.49 -6.00 -17.72
N MET A 305 -2.54 -5.41 -16.97
CA MET A 305 -1.17 -5.24 -17.45
C MET A 305 -0.51 -6.59 -17.77
N LEU A 306 -0.56 -7.54 -16.85
CA LEU A 306 0.01 -8.88 -17.03
C LEU A 306 -0.65 -9.62 -18.20
N GLY A 307 -1.98 -9.58 -18.28
CA GLY A 307 -2.71 -10.24 -19.35
C GLY A 307 -2.41 -9.65 -20.75
N MET A 308 -2.27 -8.32 -20.87
CA MET A 308 -1.83 -7.70 -22.13
C MET A 308 -0.41 -8.10 -22.53
N LEU A 309 0.45 -8.38 -21.55
CA LEU A 309 1.84 -8.81 -21.77
C LEU A 309 1.99 -10.30 -22.06
N GLU A 310 0.95 -11.12 -21.84
CA GLU A 310 1.05 -12.59 -21.93
C GLU A 310 1.43 -13.11 -23.31
N ARG A 311 1.09 -12.39 -24.40
CA ARG A 311 1.47 -12.79 -25.77
C ARG A 311 2.92 -12.52 -26.13
N PHE A 312 3.65 -11.71 -25.36
CA PHE A 312 5.05 -11.36 -25.60
C PHE A 312 5.98 -12.25 -24.79
N ASP A 313 7.08 -12.67 -25.38
CA ASP A 313 8.09 -13.51 -24.70
C ASP A 313 9.06 -12.65 -23.87
N LEU A 314 8.57 -12.15 -22.72
CA LEU A 314 9.39 -11.32 -21.83
C LEU A 314 10.58 -12.10 -21.23
N ALA A 315 10.45 -13.43 -21.10
CA ALA A 315 11.54 -14.28 -20.62
C ALA A 315 12.73 -14.26 -21.59
N ARG A 316 12.45 -14.38 -22.89
CA ARG A 316 13.48 -14.31 -23.95
C ARG A 316 14.05 -12.90 -24.12
N LEU A 317 13.21 -11.87 -24.02
CA LEU A 317 13.68 -10.48 -24.09
C LEU A 317 14.63 -10.14 -22.94
N GLY A 318 14.32 -10.59 -21.73
CA GLY A 318 15.13 -10.33 -20.55
C GLY A 318 14.96 -8.91 -19.98
N LYS A 319 15.43 -8.75 -18.73
CA LYS A 319 15.33 -7.50 -17.96
C LYS A 319 16.14 -6.32 -18.51
N ASP A 320 17.12 -6.60 -19.35
CA ASP A 320 18.03 -5.58 -19.91
C ASP A 320 17.62 -5.15 -21.33
N SER A 321 16.46 -5.61 -21.82
CA SER A 321 15.91 -5.27 -23.13
C SER A 321 15.06 -3.99 -23.09
N PRO A 322 15.39 -2.94 -23.85
CA PRO A 322 14.52 -1.78 -24.00
C PRO A 322 13.12 -2.13 -24.53
N ILE A 323 13.02 -3.18 -25.36
CA ILE A 323 11.73 -3.66 -25.90
C ILE A 323 10.86 -4.19 -24.76
N ALA A 324 11.41 -4.97 -23.82
CA ALA A 324 10.64 -5.46 -22.67
C ALA A 324 10.04 -4.30 -21.85
N TRP A 325 10.84 -3.29 -21.58
CA TRP A 325 10.38 -2.13 -20.81
C TRP A 325 9.40 -1.24 -21.59
N HIS A 326 9.60 -1.13 -22.90
CA HIS A 326 8.61 -0.49 -23.78
C HIS A 326 7.24 -1.18 -23.68
N LEU A 327 7.19 -2.51 -23.86
CA LEU A 327 5.96 -3.29 -23.78
C LEU A 327 5.26 -3.16 -22.41
N ILE A 328 6.05 -3.19 -21.33
CA ILE A 328 5.54 -3.00 -19.96
C ILE A 328 4.94 -1.59 -19.80
N GLY A 329 5.59 -0.56 -20.35
CA GLY A 329 5.09 0.80 -20.36
C GLY A 329 3.79 0.98 -21.14
N GLU A 330 3.70 0.39 -22.33
CA GLU A 330 2.49 0.40 -23.17
C GLU A 330 1.29 -0.25 -22.44
N ALA A 331 1.51 -1.44 -21.87
CA ALA A 331 0.50 -2.14 -21.08
C ALA A 331 0.04 -1.32 -19.85
N MET A 332 0.99 -0.64 -19.19
CA MET A 332 0.67 0.28 -18.09
C MET A 332 -0.32 1.35 -18.55
N GLN A 333 0.01 2.10 -19.60
CA GLN A 333 -0.79 3.22 -20.04
C GLN A 333 -2.21 2.82 -20.44
N LEU A 334 -2.35 1.70 -21.14
CA LEU A 334 -3.66 1.17 -21.52
C LEU A 334 -4.50 0.74 -20.31
N ALA A 335 -3.89 0.07 -19.32
CA ALA A 335 -4.58 -0.32 -18.10
C ALA A 335 -4.95 0.88 -17.22
N TYR A 336 -4.09 1.90 -17.16
CA TYR A 336 -4.39 3.14 -16.42
C TYR A 336 -5.50 3.96 -17.09
N ALA A 337 -5.60 3.98 -18.42
CA ALA A 337 -6.72 4.61 -19.11
C ALA A 337 -8.06 3.97 -18.71
N ASP A 338 -8.13 2.65 -18.66
CA ASP A 338 -9.33 1.94 -18.19
C ASP A 338 -9.60 2.19 -16.69
N ARG A 339 -8.56 2.19 -15.85
CA ARG A 339 -8.65 2.49 -14.42
C ARG A 339 -9.30 3.83 -14.14
N GLU A 340 -8.81 4.89 -14.78
CA GLU A 340 -9.28 6.26 -14.58
C GLU A 340 -10.74 6.48 -15.05
N LEU A 341 -11.24 5.62 -15.92
CA LEU A 341 -12.62 5.71 -16.41
C LEU A 341 -13.60 4.90 -15.57
N TYR A 342 -13.23 3.66 -15.20
CA TYR A 342 -14.21 2.68 -14.71
C TYR A 342 -14.15 2.41 -13.21
N LEU A 343 -12.97 2.57 -12.56
CA LEU A 343 -12.80 2.10 -11.19
C LEU A 343 -13.29 3.12 -10.14
N GLY A 344 -13.81 2.59 -9.05
CA GLY A 344 -14.34 3.32 -7.90
C GLY A 344 -14.91 2.36 -6.86
N ASP A 345 -15.59 2.88 -5.86
CA ASP A 345 -16.23 2.07 -4.81
C ASP A 345 -17.45 1.33 -5.37
N THR A 346 -17.41 0.01 -5.40
CA THR A 346 -18.49 -0.85 -5.91
C THR A 346 -19.77 -0.80 -5.08
N ASP A 347 -19.74 -0.22 -3.89
CA ASP A 347 -20.96 0.05 -3.11
C ASP A 347 -21.77 1.22 -3.70
N PHE A 348 -21.16 2.05 -4.55
CA PHE A 348 -21.75 3.26 -5.15
C PHE A 348 -21.73 3.27 -6.68
N VAL A 349 -20.83 2.50 -7.27
CA VAL A 349 -20.59 2.52 -8.72
C VAL A 349 -20.57 1.09 -9.26
N ASP A 350 -21.31 0.86 -10.33
CA ASP A 350 -21.30 -0.41 -11.06
C ASP A 350 -19.99 -0.53 -11.86
N VAL A 351 -18.97 -1.14 -11.26
CA VAL A 351 -17.64 -1.34 -11.85
C VAL A 351 -17.61 -2.66 -12.62
N PRO A 352 -17.29 -2.68 -13.93
CA PRO A 352 -17.28 -3.89 -14.75
C PRO A 352 -16.02 -4.74 -14.50
N VAL A 353 -15.78 -5.18 -13.25
CA VAL A 353 -14.55 -5.90 -12.85
C VAL A 353 -14.31 -7.14 -13.73
N ALA A 354 -15.34 -7.98 -13.91
CA ALA A 354 -15.23 -9.18 -14.75
C ALA A 354 -14.89 -8.84 -16.21
N GLY A 355 -15.49 -7.77 -16.75
CA GLY A 355 -15.21 -7.32 -18.11
C GLY A 355 -13.80 -6.76 -18.28
N LEU A 356 -13.29 -6.03 -17.27
CA LEU A 356 -11.94 -5.47 -17.29
C LEU A 356 -10.84 -6.54 -17.30
N ILE A 357 -11.11 -7.71 -16.71
CA ILE A 357 -10.17 -8.86 -16.72
C ILE A 357 -10.60 -9.97 -17.67
N ASP A 358 -11.60 -9.72 -18.53
CA ASP A 358 -12.03 -10.69 -19.56
C ASP A 358 -10.88 -10.93 -20.57
N LYS A 359 -10.60 -12.18 -20.88
CA LYS A 359 -9.50 -12.57 -21.76
C LYS A 359 -9.63 -12.03 -23.18
N GLY A 360 -10.85 -11.97 -23.70
CA GLY A 360 -11.14 -11.43 -25.04
C GLY A 360 -10.88 -9.92 -25.08
N TYR A 361 -11.35 -9.21 -24.07
CA TYR A 361 -11.10 -7.79 -23.91
C TYR A 361 -9.60 -7.48 -23.75
N ILE A 362 -8.90 -8.21 -22.88
CA ILE A 362 -7.46 -8.06 -22.67
C ILE A 362 -6.70 -8.33 -23.98
N ALA A 363 -7.07 -9.37 -24.73
CA ALA A 363 -6.46 -9.66 -26.04
C ALA A 363 -6.66 -8.51 -27.05
N GLN A 364 -7.86 -7.92 -27.07
CA GLN A 364 -8.14 -6.73 -27.88
C GLN A 364 -7.23 -5.55 -27.48
N ARG A 365 -7.11 -5.25 -26.18
CA ARG A 365 -6.23 -4.19 -25.68
C ARG A 365 -4.76 -4.48 -26.00
N SER A 366 -4.32 -5.71 -25.79
CA SER A 366 -2.97 -6.17 -26.13
C SER A 366 -2.66 -5.96 -27.62
N GLY A 367 -3.63 -6.19 -28.51
CA GLY A 367 -3.50 -5.98 -29.95
C GLY A 367 -3.09 -4.55 -30.36
N LEU A 368 -3.30 -3.57 -29.51
CA LEU A 368 -2.86 -2.18 -29.73
C LEU A 368 -1.36 -1.98 -29.52
N ILE A 369 -0.71 -2.86 -28.76
CA ILE A 369 0.71 -2.74 -28.39
C ILE A 369 1.57 -3.25 -29.55
N SER A 370 2.50 -2.42 -30.02
CA SER A 370 3.52 -2.76 -31.01
C SER A 370 4.85 -3.03 -30.30
N GLU A 371 5.69 -3.96 -30.79
CA GLU A 371 7.03 -4.20 -30.25
C GLU A 371 8.06 -3.12 -30.66
N THR A 372 7.72 -2.29 -31.63
CA THR A 372 8.69 -1.38 -32.27
C THR A 372 8.33 0.10 -32.16
N ARG A 373 7.12 0.41 -31.73
CA ARG A 373 6.62 1.80 -31.74
C ARG A 373 5.62 2.05 -30.63
N ALA A 374 5.80 3.14 -29.91
CA ALA A 374 4.84 3.65 -28.92
C ALA A 374 3.49 3.99 -29.57
N LEU A 375 2.40 3.68 -28.87
CA LEU A 375 1.04 3.99 -29.34
C LEU A 375 0.79 5.50 -29.39
N GLY A 376 1.41 6.25 -28.47
CA GLY A 376 1.36 7.71 -28.41
C GLY A 376 0.11 8.27 -27.71
N THR A 377 -1.07 7.70 -27.96
CA THR A 377 -2.33 8.07 -27.29
C THR A 377 -2.98 6.82 -26.70
N TYR A 378 -3.38 6.89 -25.44
CA TYR A 378 -3.89 5.75 -24.68
C TYR A 378 -5.31 6.03 -24.22
N GLU A 379 -6.28 5.64 -25.04
CA GLU A 379 -7.69 5.79 -24.72
C GLU A 379 -8.21 4.59 -23.94
N PRO A 380 -9.18 4.78 -23.02
CA PRO A 380 -9.87 3.67 -22.38
C PRO A 380 -10.62 2.83 -23.42
N GLY A 381 -10.67 1.51 -23.19
CA GLY A 381 -11.47 0.61 -24.02
C GLY A 381 -12.92 0.52 -23.53
N THR A 382 -13.67 -0.44 -24.11
CA THR A 382 -15.04 -0.75 -23.68
C THR A 382 -15.12 -2.21 -23.25
N PRO A 383 -14.84 -2.52 -21.97
CA PRO A 383 -14.92 -3.89 -21.47
C PRO A 383 -16.37 -4.40 -21.46
N PRO A 384 -16.60 -5.72 -21.56
CA PRO A 384 -17.93 -6.30 -21.41
C PRO A 384 -18.63 -5.83 -20.12
N GLY A 385 -19.91 -5.46 -20.25
CA GLY A 385 -20.70 -4.95 -19.13
C GLY A 385 -20.40 -3.50 -18.73
N ALA A 386 -19.51 -2.79 -19.44
CA ALA A 386 -19.26 -1.39 -19.18
C ALA A 386 -20.47 -0.51 -19.50
N LYS A 387 -20.75 0.44 -18.61
CA LYS A 387 -21.69 1.53 -18.85
C LYS A 387 -20.94 2.78 -19.28
N PRO A 388 -21.56 3.69 -20.04
CA PRO A 388 -20.94 4.98 -20.38
C PRO A 388 -20.46 5.72 -19.12
N ARG A 389 -19.23 6.20 -19.14
CA ARG A 389 -18.55 6.87 -18.04
C ARG A 389 -17.79 8.08 -18.55
N THR A 390 -17.44 8.95 -17.62
CA THR A 390 -16.64 10.14 -17.89
C THR A 390 -15.24 9.94 -17.35
N TYR A 391 -14.25 10.10 -18.22
CA TYR A 391 -12.83 10.00 -17.87
C TYR A 391 -12.39 11.18 -16.99
N ALA A 392 -11.79 10.87 -15.85
CA ALA A 392 -11.21 11.87 -14.96
C ALA A 392 -9.92 11.34 -14.34
N PRO A 393 -8.76 11.86 -14.78
CA PRO A 393 -7.49 11.47 -14.21
C PRO A 393 -7.42 11.87 -12.73
N GLN A 394 -6.89 10.98 -11.93
CA GLN A 394 -6.73 11.14 -10.49
C GLN A 394 -5.28 11.52 -10.16
N GLN A 395 -5.07 12.37 -9.16
CA GLN A 395 -3.76 12.60 -8.55
C GLN A 395 -3.66 11.75 -7.28
N GLU A 396 -2.52 11.09 -7.07
CA GLU A 396 -2.17 10.38 -5.85
C GLU A 396 -0.76 10.79 -5.42
N VAL A 397 -0.52 10.94 -4.12
CA VAL A 397 0.79 11.31 -3.57
C VAL A 397 1.50 10.07 -3.04
N PRO A 398 2.84 10.00 -3.13
CA PRO A 398 3.60 8.93 -2.52
C PRO A 398 3.55 8.98 -0.99
N GLY A 399 2.76 8.15 -0.36
CA GLY A 399 2.71 7.80 1.05
C GLY A 399 2.65 6.29 1.17
N THR A 400 1.97 5.76 2.15
CA THR A 400 1.69 4.33 2.25
C THR A 400 2.86 3.47 2.76
N THR A 401 2.55 2.30 3.26
CA THR A 401 3.50 1.24 3.60
C THR A 401 2.89 -0.12 3.29
N HIS A 402 3.74 -1.10 2.98
CA HIS A 402 3.34 -2.49 2.78
C HIS A 402 4.19 -3.40 3.66
N PHE A 403 3.58 -4.48 4.16
CA PHE A 403 4.23 -5.47 5.01
C PHE A 403 3.57 -6.84 4.87
N VAL A 404 4.35 -7.87 5.17
CA VAL A 404 3.95 -9.28 5.07
C VAL A 404 4.31 -9.99 6.35
N ALA A 405 3.40 -10.82 6.85
CA ALA A 405 3.65 -11.81 7.89
C ALA A 405 3.20 -13.19 7.39
N ILE A 406 4.01 -14.18 7.66
CA ILE A 406 3.73 -15.60 7.39
C ILE A 406 4.06 -16.34 8.68
N ASP A 407 3.12 -17.13 9.21
CA ASP A 407 3.36 -17.90 10.42
C ASP A 407 3.92 -19.30 10.12
N ALA A 408 4.23 -20.04 11.18
CA ALA A 408 4.80 -21.38 11.06
C ALA A 408 3.85 -22.40 10.42
N GLU A 409 2.54 -22.17 10.51
CA GLU A 409 1.53 -22.99 9.85
C GLU A 409 1.45 -22.71 8.35
N GLY A 410 2.01 -21.59 7.89
CA GLY A 410 2.01 -21.16 6.50
C GLY A 410 0.85 -20.24 6.13
N ASP A 411 0.09 -19.73 7.11
CA ASP A 411 -0.87 -18.66 6.89
C ASP A 411 -0.15 -17.38 6.49
N ILE A 412 -0.70 -16.65 5.52
CA ILE A 412 -0.11 -15.41 5.00
C ILE A 412 -1.04 -14.24 5.30
N ALA A 413 -0.55 -13.21 5.96
CA ALA A 413 -1.19 -11.91 6.05
C ALA A 413 -0.33 -10.88 5.30
N THR A 414 -0.87 -10.30 4.24
CA THR A 414 -0.21 -9.26 3.44
C THR A 414 -1.08 -8.01 3.46
N MET A 415 -0.53 -6.91 3.95
CA MET A 415 -1.29 -5.69 4.20
C MET A 415 -0.60 -4.45 3.63
N THR A 416 -1.40 -3.60 2.99
CA THR A 416 -1.00 -2.25 2.61
C THR A 416 -1.82 -1.25 3.43
N SER A 417 -1.15 -0.34 4.12
CA SER A 417 -1.72 0.65 5.03
C SER A 417 -1.25 2.06 4.67
N THR A 418 -2.11 3.05 4.84
CA THR A 418 -1.85 4.43 4.41
C THR A 418 -2.50 5.47 5.32
N ILE A 419 -2.02 6.70 5.24
CA ILE A 419 -2.70 7.94 5.59
C ILE A 419 -2.72 8.90 4.38
N GLU A 420 -2.47 8.38 3.18
CA GLU A 420 -2.30 8.98 1.86
C GLU A 420 -0.95 9.70 1.75
N GLY A 421 -0.87 11.02 1.92
CA GLY A 421 0.37 11.79 1.79
C GLY A 421 1.22 11.84 3.06
N PRO A 422 2.44 12.38 2.99
CA PRO A 422 3.30 12.50 4.16
C PRO A 422 2.64 13.29 5.30
N PHE A 423 2.45 12.63 6.46
CA PHE A 423 1.70 13.09 7.63
C PHE A 423 0.24 13.46 7.34
N GLY A 424 -0.34 12.93 6.27
CA GLY A 424 -1.74 13.08 5.92
C GLY A 424 -2.20 14.53 5.78
N SER A 425 -3.32 14.85 6.42
CA SER A 425 -3.93 16.20 6.44
C SER A 425 -3.15 17.25 7.22
N GLN A 426 -2.04 16.89 7.85
CA GLN A 426 -1.24 17.69 8.79
C GLN A 426 -1.94 17.93 10.15
N LEU A 427 -3.11 17.34 10.37
CA LEU A 427 -3.83 17.40 11.64
C LEU A 427 -3.45 16.23 12.53
N ILE A 428 -3.31 16.49 13.82
CA ILE A 428 -2.95 15.49 14.83
C ILE A 428 -4.09 15.34 15.82
N ALA A 429 -4.40 14.11 16.21
CA ALA A 429 -5.30 13.80 17.33
C ALA A 429 -4.61 12.79 18.25
N ASN A 430 -4.51 13.09 19.55
CA ASN A 430 -3.91 12.19 20.55
C ASN A 430 -2.55 11.58 20.11
N GLY A 431 -1.72 12.36 19.41
CA GLY A 431 -0.38 11.95 18.99
C GLY A 431 -0.30 11.17 17.68
N PHE A 432 -1.39 10.94 16.95
CA PHE A 432 -1.35 10.32 15.62
C PHE A 432 -1.80 11.28 14.51
N ALA A 433 -1.19 11.15 13.34
CA ALA A 433 -1.54 11.91 12.15
C ALA A 433 -2.88 11.43 11.57
N LEU A 434 -3.74 12.38 11.16
CA LEU A 434 -4.99 12.12 10.46
C LEU A 434 -4.74 12.10 8.96
N ASN A 435 -5.33 11.12 8.28
CA ASN A 435 -5.22 10.94 6.84
C ASN A 435 -5.71 12.16 6.04
N ASN A 436 -5.28 12.26 4.79
CA ASN A 436 -5.87 13.14 3.77
C ASN A 436 -6.49 12.34 2.62
N GLU A 437 -7.01 11.17 2.92
CA GLU A 437 -7.41 10.15 1.97
C GLU A 437 -8.52 10.58 1.01
N LEU A 438 -9.35 11.56 1.38
CA LEU A 438 -10.42 12.03 0.52
C LEU A 438 -9.89 12.80 -0.71
N THR A 439 -8.61 13.15 -0.75
CA THR A 439 -7.96 13.67 -1.97
C THR A 439 -7.71 12.61 -3.04
N ASP A 440 -7.87 11.33 -2.71
CA ASP A 440 -7.91 10.23 -3.68
C ASP A 440 -9.24 10.15 -4.46
N PHE A 441 -10.26 10.88 -4.06
CA PHE A 441 -11.38 11.14 -4.96
C PHE A 441 -10.97 12.08 -6.10
N SER A 442 -11.69 12.00 -7.21
CA SER A 442 -11.60 13.03 -8.26
C SER A 442 -11.99 14.38 -7.67
N LEU A 443 -11.08 15.35 -7.67
CA LEU A 443 -11.38 16.72 -7.20
C LEU A 443 -12.41 17.42 -8.11
N ALA A 444 -12.51 17.01 -9.39
CA ALA A 444 -13.58 17.38 -10.30
C ALA A 444 -14.70 16.33 -10.22
N PRO A 445 -15.90 16.67 -9.71
CA PRO A 445 -16.99 15.70 -9.55
C PRO A 445 -17.63 15.26 -10.86
N GLU A 446 -17.47 16.05 -11.91
CA GLU A 446 -18.02 15.83 -13.24
C GLU A 446 -17.11 16.41 -14.32
N LYS A 447 -17.31 15.97 -15.55
CA LYS A 447 -16.69 16.54 -16.75
C LYS A 447 -17.72 16.56 -17.87
N ASN A 448 -17.85 17.69 -18.55
CA ASN A 448 -18.86 17.91 -19.60
C ASN A 448 -20.30 17.59 -19.14
N GLY A 449 -20.64 17.92 -17.89
CA GLY A 449 -21.96 17.68 -17.31
C GLY A 449 -22.28 16.23 -16.94
N ALA A 450 -21.29 15.31 -17.04
CA ALA A 450 -21.47 13.91 -16.66
C ALA A 450 -20.61 13.53 -15.43
N PRO A 451 -21.16 12.78 -14.45
CA PRO A 451 -20.47 12.44 -13.22
C PRO A 451 -19.31 11.47 -13.47
N VAL A 452 -18.21 11.66 -12.74
CA VAL A 452 -17.08 10.72 -12.73
C VAL A 452 -17.30 9.59 -11.74
N ALA A 453 -16.76 8.39 -12.03
CA ALA A 453 -16.94 7.21 -11.19
C ALA A 453 -16.42 7.44 -9.76
N ASN A 454 -15.25 8.03 -9.62
CA ASN A 454 -14.56 8.28 -8.34
C ASN A 454 -14.83 9.69 -7.79
N ARG A 455 -16.06 10.24 -7.93
CA ARG A 455 -16.42 11.51 -7.27
C ARG A 455 -16.71 11.31 -5.79
N VAL A 456 -16.59 12.38 -5.00
CA VAL A 456 -16.98 12.36 -3.58
C VAL A 456 -18.47 12.13 -3.43
N GLU A 457 -18.85 11.24 -2.53
CA GLU A 457 -20.23 11.03 -2.07
C GLU A 457 -20.20 10.62 -0.60
N GLY A 458 -21.21 11.02 0.19
CA GLY A 458 -21.29 10.70 1.62
C GLY A 458 -21.25 9.18 1.88
N GLY A 459 -20.35 8.74 2.73
CA GLY A 459 -20.16 7.33 3.06
C GLY A 459 -19.37 6.49 2.06
N LYS A 460 -18.97 7.04 0.91
CA LYS A 460 -18.19 6.39 -0.14
C LYS A 460 -16.71 6.30 0.24
N ARG A 461 -16.05 5.25 -0.23
CA ARG A 461 -14.60 5.05 -0.14
C ARG A 461 -13.91 5.60 -1.39
N PRO A 462 -12.81 6.35 -1.27
CA PRO A 462 -12.05 6.79 -2.45
C PRO A 462 -11.34 5.60 -3.10
N LEU A 463 -11.17 5.68 -4.43
CA LEU A 463 -10.36 4.74 -5.20
C LEU A 463 -8.94 4.68 -4.64
N SER A 464 -8.32 3.50 -4.67
CA SER A 464 -6.97 3.27 -4.16
C SER A 464 -6.11 2.51 -5.15
N SER A 465 -4.81 2.85 -5.19
CA SER A 465 -3.78 2.06 -5.90
C SER A 465 -3.10 1.01 -5.03
N MET A 466 -3.43 0.89 -3.74
CA MET A 466 -2.88 -0.16 -2.88
C MET A 466 -3.20 -1.55 -3.44
N ALA A 467 -2.16 -2.37 -3.65
CA ALA A 467 -2.25 -3.63 -4.38
C ALA A 467 -1.55 -4.79 -3.65
N PRO A 468 -1.97 -5.15 -2.41
CA PRO A 468 -1.50 -6.39 -1.82
C PRO A 468 -1.89 -7.56 -2.72
N THR A 469 -0.91 -8.43 -3.06
CA THR A 469 -1.07 -9.46 -4.09
C THR A 469 -0.41 -10.76 -3.65
N ILE A 470 -1.07 -11.90 -3.94
CA ILE A 470 -0.54 -13.24 -3.74
C ILE A 470 -0.54 -13.99 -5.08
N VAL A 471 0.58 -14.64 -5.39
CA VAL A 471 0.78 -15.47 -6.58
C VAL A 471 0.82 -16.94 -6.17
N TYR A 472 0.12 -17.77 -6.92
CA TYR A 472 0.01 -19.20 -6.70
C TYR A 472 0.54 -19.99 -7.90
N ASP A 473 1.13 -21.13 -7.64
CA ASP A 473 1.54 -22.06 -8.68
C ASP A 473 0.36 -22.85 -9.29
N ALA A 474 0.66 -23.75 -10.20
CA ALA A 474 -0.35 -24.56 -10.88
C ALA A 474 -1.07 -25.55 -9.93
N SER A 475 -0.49 -25.87 -8.77
CA SER A 475 -1.13 -26.70 -7.75
C SER A 475 -2.10 -25.90 -6.86
N GLY A 476 -2.06 -24.56 -6.96
CA GLY A 476 -2.81 -23.65 -6.10
C GLY A 476 -2.07 -23.28 -4.80
N ALA A 477 -0.82 -23.67 -4.64
CA ALA A 477 -0.01 -23.28 -3.50
C ALA A 477 0.54 -21.85 -3.66
N PRO A 478 0.51 -21.01 -2.61
CA PRO A 478 1.10 -19.68 -2.67
C PRO A 478 2.62 -19.77 -2.75
N ILE A 479 3.21 -19.05 -3.72
CA ILE A 479 4.66 -19.05 -3.97
C ILE A 479 5.31 -17.68 -3.81
N PHE A 480 4.53 -16.60 -3.93
CA PHE A 480 5.04 -15.24 -3.86
C PHE A 480 3.95 -14.29 -3.37
N THR A 481 4.28 -13.38 -2.49
CA THR A 481 3.39 -12.29 -2.10
C THR A 481 4.15 -10.97 -2.16
N VAL A 482 3.48 -9.92 -2.64
CA VAL A 482 4.10 -8.61 -2.86
C VAL A 482 3.08 -7.49 -2.74
N GLY A 483 3.56 -6.35 -2.29
CA GLY A 483 2.85 -5.08 -2.35
C GLY A 483 3.83 -3.93 -2.21
N ALA A 484 3.35 -2.72 -2.40
CA ALA A 484 4.20 -1.55 -2.45
C ALA A 484 3.52 -0.30 -1.89
N ALA A 485 4.30 0.76 -1.76
CA ALA A 485 3.90 2.12 -1.44
C ALA A 485 4.34 3.07 -2.57
N GLY A 486 3.66 4.24 -2.69
CA GLY A 486 4.06 5.24 -3.68
C GLY A 486 2.93 5.72 -4.60
N GLY A 487 1.67 5.75 -4.12
CA GLY A 487 0.51 6.16 -4.91
C GLY A 487 0.35 5.28 -6.16
N LYS A 488 0.08 5.86 -7.31
CA LYS A 488 -0.11 5.11 -8.57
C LYS A 488 1.09 4.26 -8.99
N THR A 489 2.32 4.56 -8.53
CA THR A 489 3.49 3.73 -8.85
C THR A 489 3.40 2.34 -8.23
N ILE A 490 2.55 2.12 -7.22
CA ILE A 490 2.32 0.83 -6.56
C ILE A 490 1.99 -0.25 -7.59
N LEU A 491 1.07 0.05 -8.51
CA LEU A 491 0.61 -0.90 -9.53
C LEU A 491 1.77 -1.39 -10.42
N MET A 492 2.65 -0.46 -10.79
CA MET A 492 3.83 -0.78 -11.60
C MET A 492 4.90 -1.53 -10.81
N GLN A 493 5.10 -1.18 -9.53
CA GLN A 493 6.04 -1.90 -8.67
C GLN A 493 5.63 -3.36 -8.50
N VAL A 494 4.34 -3.61 -8.24
CA VAL A 494 3.79 -4.97 -8.10
C VAL A 494 3.87 -5.73 -9.42
N THR A 495 3.44 -5.12 -10.54
CA THR A 495 3.51 -5.75 -11.88
C THR A 495 4.95 -6.10 -12.26
N LYS A 496 5.89 -5.16 -12.09
CA LYS A 496 7.31 -5.38 -12.34
C LYS A 496 7.87 -6.53 -11.49
N ALA A 497 7.54 -6.57 -10.20
CA ALA A 497 8.02 -7.61 -9.31
C ALA A 497 7.52 -9.00 -9.73
N ILE A 498 6.25 -9.11 -10.14
CA ILE A 498 5.67 -10.36 -10.65
C ILE A 498 6.35 -10.80 -11.94
N ILE A 499 6.53 -9.90 -12.92
CA ILE A 499 7.25 -10.18 -14.16
C ILE A 499 8.68 -10.63 -13.87
N ALA A 500 9.39 -9.89 -13.02
CA ALA A 500 10.77 -10.20 -12.66
C ALA A 500 10.91 -11.58 -12.00
N HIS A 501 9.98 -11.94 -11.14
CA HIS A 501 9.97 -13.24 -10.47
C HIS A 501 9.55 -14.38 -11.41
N LEU A 502 8.47 -14.17 -12.19
CA LEU A 502 7.90 -15.25 -13.02
C LEU A 502 8.56 -15.41 -14.39
N ASP A 503 8.84 -14.31 -15.11
CA ASP A 503 9.47 -14.38 -16.45
C ASP A 503 11.01 -14.40 -16.36
N TRP A 504 11.60 -13.50 -15.57
CA TRP A 504 13.06 -13.37 -15.48
C TRP A 504 13.69 -14.24 -14.39
N LYS A 505 12.88 -14.99 -13.63
CA LYS A 505 13.31 -15.93 -12.57
C LYS A 505 14.22 -15.30 -11.51
N LEU A 506 13.98 -14.02 -11.20
CA LEU A 506 14.74 -13.34 -10.16
C LEU A 506 14.20 -13.65 -8.77
N PRO A 507 15.08 -13.83 -7.78
CA PRO A 507 14.67 -13.85 -6.38
C PRO A 507 13.94 -12.56 -5.99
N ALA A 508 13.05 -12.64 -4.99
CA ALA A 508 12.21 -11.51 -4.57
C ALA A 508 13.01 -10.23 -4.33
N LYS A 509 14.14 -10.30 -3.63
CA LYS A 509 15.00 -9.15 -3.35
C LYS A 509 15.54 -8.47 -4.62
N GLU A 510 15.97 -9.26 -5.59
CA GLU A 510 16.45 -8.74 -6.87
C GLU A 510 15.31 -8.18 -7.71
N ALA A 511 14.14 -8.87 -7.72
CA ALA A 511 12.94 -8.42 -8.40
C ALA A 511 12.47 -7.04 -7.90
N LEU A 512 12.48 -6.82 -6.58
CA LEU A 512 12.18 -5.51 -5.99
C LEU A 512 13.25 -4.47 -6.34
N GLY A 513 14.54 -4.86 -6.32
CA GLY A 513 15.69 -3.99 -6.57
C GLY A 513 15.81 -3.47 -8.01
N LEU A 514 15.15 -4.11 -8.99
CA LEU A 514 15.13 -3.61 -10.38
C LEU A 514 14.59 -2.19 -10.43
N GLY A 515 15.13 -1.39 -11.37
CA GLY A 515 14.61 -0.07 -11.69
C GLY A 515 13.14 -0.11 -12.09
N LEU A 516 12.45 1.02 -11.97
CA LEU A 516 11.08 1.19 -12.41
C LEU A 516 10.99 2.20 -13.54
N ILE A 517 10.14 1.89 -14.53
CA ILE A 517 9.61 2.89 -15.46
C ILE A 517 8.24 3.34 -14.99
N TYR A 518 7.90 4.58 -15.26
CA TYR A 518 6.58 5.12 -14.91
C TYR A 518 6.18 6.24 -15.86
N PHE A 519 4.96 6.22 -16.37
CA PHE A 519 4.43 7.34 -17.14
C PHE A 519 3.77 8.36 -16.21
N ASN A 520 4.21 9.60 -16.34
CA ASN A 520 3.50 10.76 -15.81
C ASN A 520 2.91 11.59 -16.96
N LYS A 521 2.32 12.74 -16.67
CA LYS A 521 1.76 13.65 -17.67
C LYS A 521 2.76 14.15 -18.71
N ASP A 522 4.06 14.12 -18.40
CA ASP A 522 5.14 14.63 -19.25
C ASP A 522 5.80 13.54 -20.10
N GLY A 523 5.46 12.28 -19.89
CA GLY A 523 6.00 11.13 -20.62
C GLY A 523 6.54 10.01 -19.72
N LEU A 524 7.40 9.18 -20.29
CA LEU A 524 8.02 8.04 -19.63
C LEU A 524 9.20 8.50 -18.74
N VAL A 525 9.12 8.20 -17.48
CA VAL A 525 10.20 8.43 -16.49
C VAL A 525 10.97 7.14 -16.29
N LEU A 526 12.28 7.18 -16.44
CA LEU A 526 13.19 6.10 -16.06
C LEU A 526 13.79 6.40 -14.69
N GLU A 527 13.75 5.44 -13.78
CA GLU A 527 14.28 5.63 -12.42
C GLU A 527 15.79 5.92 -12.45
N GLN A 528 16.16 7.05 -11.86
CA GLN A 528 17.55 7.50 -11.72
C GLN A 528 18.34 6.55 -10.78
N GLY A 529 19.60 6.32 -11.11
CA GLY A 529 20.50 5.47 -10.28
C GLY A 529 20.35 3.97 -10.54
N THR A 530 19.61 3.58 -11.58
CA THR A 530 19.46 2.20 -12.04
C THR A 530 20.07 2.00 -13.43
N SER A 531 19.95 0.80 -14.03
CA SER A 531 20.36 0.56 -15.42
C SER A 531 19.42 1.17 -16.47
N LEU A 532 18.19 1.54 -16.10
CA LEU A 532 17.17 2.01 -17.03
C LEU A 532 17.55 3.27 -17.82
N PRO A 533 18.22 4.29 -17.25
CA PRO A 533 18.63 5.48 -18.00
C PRO A 533 19.43 5.20 -19.27
N ALA A 534 20.20 4.10 -19.30
CA ALA A 534 20.94 3.70 -20.50
C ALA A 534 20.03 3.30 -21.68
N MET A 535 18.77 2.94 -21.42
CA MET A 535 17.78 2.57 -22.43
C MET A 535 17.08 3.78 -23.07
N LYS A 536 17.31 4.99 -22.58
CA LYS A 536 16.63 6.21 -23.04
C LYS A 536 16.72 6.38 -24.58
N PRO A 537 17.89 6.28 -25.26
CA PRO A 537 17.94 6.48 -26.70
C PRO A 537 17.09 5.47 -27.49
N ALA A 538 17.05 4.21 -27.04
CA ALA A 538 16.26 3.17 -27.69
C ALA A 538 14.75 3.40 -27.50
N LEU A 539 14.33 3.83 -26.31
CA LEU A 539 12.93 4.14 -26.01
C LEU A 539 12.45 5.41 -26.76
N GLU A 540 13.31 6.42 -26.90
CA GLU A 540 13.03 7.61 -27.70
C GLU A 540 12.91 7.26 -29.21
N ALA A 541 13.75 6.36 -29.72
CA ALA A 541 13.65 5.86 -31.08
C ALA A 541 12.33 5.11 -31.35
N MET A 542 11.71 4.51 -30.32
CA MET A 542 10.38 3.91 -30.42
C MET A 542 9.24 4.95 -30.32
N GLY A 543 9.55 6.23 -30.10
CA GLY A 543 8.59 7.32 -30.06
C GLY A 543 8.15 7.76 -28.67
N HIS A 544 8.77 7.24 -27.59
CA HIS A 544 8.48 7.74 -26.25
C HIS A 544 9.14 9.10 -25.99
N LYS A 545 8.45 9.97 -25.26
CA LYS A 545 9.07 11.13 -24.63
C LYS A 545 9.66 10.67 -23.30
N VAL A 546 10.99 10.67 -23.16
CA VAL A 546 11.68 10.02 -22.03
C VAL A 546 12.42 11.03 -21.16
N SER A 547 12.20 10.95 -19.85
CA SER A 547 12.96 11.67 -18.83
C SER A 547 13.60 10.69 -17.83
N VAL A 548 14.56 11.18 -17.05
CA VAL A 548 15.19 10.44 -15.95
C VAL A 548 14.88 11.16 -14.65
N GLY A 549 14.38 10.44 -13.65
CA GLY A 549 13.94 11.04 -12.40
C GLY A 549 13.97 10.09 -11.21
N ARG A 550 13.80 10.64 -10.01
CA ARG A 550 13.61 9.86 -8.80
C ARG A 550 12.16 9.44 -8.67
N LEU A 551 11.93 8.16 -8.37
CA LEU A 551 10.63 7.62 -8.03
C LEU A 551 10.68 7.21 -6.56
N GLY A 552 9.71 7.64 -5.76
CA GLY A 552 9.63 7.34 -4.33
C GLY A 552 9.12 5.91 -4.09
N LEU A 553 9.94 4.91 -4.39
CA LEU A 553 9.57 3.50 -4.37
C LEU A 553 9.82 2.87 -3.01
N LYS A 554 8.90 2.01 -2.59
CA LYS A 554 9.01 1.23 -1.36
C LYS A 554 8.09 0.01 -1.45
N ALA A 555 8.68 -1.19 -1.57
CA ALA A 555 7.94 -2.44 -1.68
C ALA A 555 8.41 -3.45 -0.62
N ASN A 556 7.59 -4.44 -0.34
CA ASN A 556 7.95 -5.62 0.44
C ASN A 556 7.35 -6.85 -0.21
N ALA A 557 8.08 -7.97 -0.16
CA ALA A 557 7.65 -9.24 -0.71
C ALA A 557 8.11 -10.40 0.17
N ALA A 558 7.50 -11.57 -0.03
CA ALA A 558 8.05 -12.84 0.42
C ALA A 558 7.92 -13.87 -0.70
N GLU A 559 8.92 -14.75 -0.82
CA GLU A 559 8.94 -15.85 -1.78
C GLU A 559 9.09 -17.19 -1.09
N LYS A 560 8.43 -18.21 -1.64
CA LYS A 560 8.58 -19.60 -1.20
C LYS A 560 9.78 -20.22 -1.88
N THR A 561 10.67 -20.78 -1.08
CA THR A 561 11.85 -21.52 -1.54
C THR A 561 11.79 -22.98 -1.07
N ALA A 562 12.74 -23.79 -1.49
CA ALA A 562 12.85 -25.17 -0.99
C ALA A 562 13.06 -25.27 0.54
N THR A 563 13.58 -24.22 1.16
CA THR A 563 13.85 -24.15 2.62
C THR A 563 12.83 -23.34 3.40
N GLY A 564 11.68 -23.00 2.81
CA GLY A 564 10.64 -22.21 3.44
C GLY A 564 10.50 -20.80 2.81
N TRP A 565 9.79 -19.92 3.49
CA TRP A 565 9.57 -18.55 3.04
C TRP A 565 10.77 -17.64 3.32
N ILE A 566 11.05 -16.73 2.42
CA ILE A 566 12.08 -15.68 2.56
C ILE A 566 11.41 -14.32 2.34
N GLY A 567 11.53 -13.42 3.32
CA GLY A 567 11.07 -12.03 3.20
C GLY A 567 12.10 -11.18 2.46
N ALA A 568 11.61 -10.20 1.69
CA ALA A 568 12.42 -9.28 0.91
C ALA A 568 11.90 -7.85 1.05
N PRO A 569 12.59 -6.97 1.79
CA PRO A 569 12.34 -5.54 1.76
C PRO A 569 12.96 -4.90 0.52
N ASP A 570 12.36 -3.81 0.04
CA ASP A 570 12.94 -2.99 -1.04
C ASP A 570 14.30 -2.40 -0.58
N PRO A 571 15.37 -2.57 -1.34
CA PRO A 571 16.70 -2.02 -0.99
C PRO A 571 16.75 -0.49 -0.93
N ARG A 572 15.72 0.22 -1.42
CA ARG A 572 15.60 1.67 -1.31
C ARG A 572 15.06 2.11 0.06
N SER A 573 14.40 1.23 0.78
CA SER A 573 13.84 1.46 2.12
C SER A 573 14.88 1.17 3.21
N VAL A 574 14.53 1.49 4.46
CA VAL A 574 15.28 1.04 5.65
C VAL A 574 14.74 -0.29 6.19
N GLY A 575 13.84 -0.92 5.45
CA GLY A 575 13.13 -2.12 5.85
C GLY A 575 14.01 -3.35 6.06
N THR A 576 13.46 -4.31 6.77
CA THR A 576 14.10 -5.59 7.07
C THR A 576 13.14 -6.76 6.88
N ALA A 577 13.70 -7.96 6.83
CA ALA A 577 12.96 -9.21 6.94
C ALA A 577 13.62 -10.07 8.04
N LEU A 578 12.78 -10.69 8.87
CA LEU A 578 13.19 -11.56 9.96
C LEU A 578 12.45 -12.89 9.87
N ARG A 579 13.08 -13.95 10.38
CA ARG A 579 12.48 -15.28 10.52
C ARG A 579 12.26 -15.59 11.98
N GLN A 580 11.21 -16.37 12.24
CA GLN A 580 10.88 -16.91 13.56
C GLN A 580 11.92 -17.96 14.00
#